data_52294d803db4e2f24399a478577f4333
#
_entry.id   52294d803db4e2f24399a478577f4333
#
_cell.length_a   1.000
_cell.length_b   1.000
_cell.length_c   1.000
_cell.angle_alpha   90.00
_cell.angle_beta   90.00
_cell.angle_gamma   90.00
#
_symmetry.space_group_name_H-M   'P 1'
#
loop_
_entity.id
_entity.type
_entity.pdbx_description
1 polymer ?
#
loop_
_entity_poly.entity_id
_entity_poly.type
_entity_poly.pdbx_seq_one_letter_code
_entity_poly.pdbx_strand_id
1 'polypeptide(L)'
;CGRNFEYYSEDPYLAGKTGAAMVRGIQSQHIGASVKHFAANNKETNRKDSDSRVSERALREIYLKQFEIIVKEAHPYTIMSSYNLLNGIHASENKELLTGILRDEWGFDGMVTTDWWTFGEHYRETKAGNDIKMAAGYPERIKEAYEKGFITEEEICRSARRILNMILKID
;
A
#
# COMPACT_ATOMS: atom_id res chain seq x y z
N CYS A 1 14.96 9.67 10.44
CA CYS A 1 15.06 8.22 10.24
C CYS A 1 15.95 7.90 9.02
N GLY A 2 16.30 6.62 8.85
CA GLY A 2 17.19 6.19 7.75
C GLY A 2 16.63 6.40 6.34
N ARG A 3 15.33 6.66 6.22
CA ARG A 3 14.63 6.87 4.93
C ARG A 3 13.99 8.26 4.83
N ASN A 4 14.44 9.23 5.61
CA ASN A 4 13.86 10.58 5.63
C ASN A 4 13.96 11.32 4.28
N PHE A 5 14.87 10.92 3.39
CA PHE A 5 15.02 11.49 2.04
C PHE A 5 13.80 11.25 1.12
N GLU A 6 12.89 10.35 1.51
CA GLU A 6 11.67 10.02 0.76
C GLU A 6 10.40 10.64 1.36
N TYR A 7 10.50 11.33 2.49
CA TYR A 7 9.34 11.82 3.23
C TYR A 7 9.39 13.34 3.39
N TYR A 8 8.23 13.98 3.39
CA TYR A 8 8.12 15.44 3.50
C TYR A 8 8.43 15.96 4.89
N SER A 9 8.12 15.20 5.94
CA SER A 9 8.33 15.60 7.32
C SER A 9 8.27 14.41 8.28
N GLU A 10 8.83 14.56 9.48
CA GLU A 10 8.60 13.67 10.61
C GLU A 10 7.28 14.01 11.35
N ASP A 11 6.77 15.24 11.17
CA ASP A 11 5.43 15.62 11.62
C ASP A 11 4.38 15.00 10.66
N PRO A 12 3.52 14.09 11.15
CA PRO A 12 2.56 13.39 10.31
C PRO A 12 1.47 14.32 9.73
N TYR A 13 1.14 15.40 10.42
CA TYR A 13 0.18 16.36 9.92
C TYR A 13 0.76 17.15 8.75
N LEU A 14 1.96 17.70 8.92
CA LEU A 14 2.65 18.44 7.85
C LEU A 14 2.91 17.53 6.64
N ALA A 15 3.40 16.29 6.87
CA ALA A 15 3.62 15.31 5.81
C ALA A 15 2.31 14.97 5.08
N GLY A 16 1.22 14.77 5.81
CA GLY A 16 -0.09 14.49 5.23
C GLY A 16 -0.64 15.63 4.38
N LYS A 17 -0.58 16.88 4.87
CA LYS A 17 -1.05 18.05 4.13
C LYS A 17 -0.22 18.33 2.88
N THR A 18 1.11 18.24 2.99
CA THR A 18 2.01 18.42 1.85
C THR A 18 1.80 17.31 0.81
N GLY A 19 1.71 16.05 1.26
CA GLY A 19 1.42 14.91 0.38
C GLY A 19 0.06 15.03 -0.32
N ALA A 20 -0.98 15.45 0.39
CA ALA A 20 -2.30 15.68 -0.20
C ALA A 20 -2.27 16.78 -1.27
N ALA A 21 -1.54 17.86 -1.03
CA ALA A 21 -1.37 18.93 -2.03
C ALA A 21 -0.62 18.42 -3.27
N MET A 22 0.45 17.63 -3.08
CA MET A 22 1.20 17.02 -4.19
C MET A 22 0.33 16.06 -5.00
N VAL A 23 -0.44 15.18 -4.35
CA VAL A 23 -1.37 14.26 -5.03
C VAL A 23 -2.37 15.03 -5.88
N ARG A 24 -3.02 16.07 -5.34
CA ARG A 24 -3.96 16.92 -6.10
C ARG A 24 -3.27 17.58 -7.30
N GLY A 25 -2.05 18.09 -7.13
CA GLY A 25 -1.30 18.71 -8.21
C GLY A 25 -0.96 17.73 -9.34
N ILE A 26 -0.49 16.53 -9.02
CA ILE A 26 -0.18 15.47 -10.00
C ILE A 26 -1.47 15.03 -10.72
N GLN A 27 -2.52 14.72 -9.96
CA GLN A 27 -3.77 14.19 -10.53
C GLN A 27 -4.57 15.22 -11.32
N SER A 28 -4.34 16.53 -11.13
CA SER A 28 -4.91 17.58 -11.97
C SER A 28 -4.39 17.56 -13.42
N GLN A 29 -3.32 16.82 -13.68
CA GLN A 29 -2.74 16.62 -15.01
C GLN A 29 -3.11 15.26 -15.64
N HIS A 30 -4.17 14.60 -15.14
CA HIS A 30 -4.58 13.26 -15.56
C HIS A 30 -3.50 12.18 -15.37
N ILE A 31 -2.65 12.33 -14.35
CA ILE A 31 -1.60 11.38 -13.98
C ILE A 31 -1.92 10.83 -12.59
N GLY A 32 -1.96 9.50 -12.46
CA GLY A 32 -2.19 8.86 -11.15
C GLY A 32 -0.99 9.02 -10.22
N ALA A 33 -1.22 9.56 -9.02
CA ALA A 33 -0.20 9.60 -7.97
C ALA A 33 -0.14 8.28 -7.20
N SER A 34 1.07 7.85 -6.82
CA SER A 34 1.30 6.68 -5.96
C SER A 34 1.94 7.11 -4.64
N VAL A 35 1.19 7.00 -3.56
CA VAL A 35 1.67 7.38 -2.21
C VAL A 35 2.42 6.22 -1.58
N LYS A 36 3.61 6.48 -1.00
CA LYS A 36 4.50 5.43 -0.50
C LYS A 36 5.31 5.85 0.73
N HIS A 37 5.85 4.90 1.48
CA HIS A 37 5.57 3.46 1.49
C HIS A 37 4.65 3.12 2.65
N PHE A 38 3.59 2.40 2.42
CA PHE A 38 2.54 2.11 3.39
C PHE A 38 2.78 0.75 4.06
N ALA A 39 3.25 0.66 5.34
CA ALA A 39 3.56 1.76 6.24
C ALA A 39 4.76 1.43 7.14
N ALA A 40 5.22 2.46 7.88
CA ALA A 40 6.27 2.33 8.90
C ALA A 40 7.64 1.82 8.37
N ASN A 41 7.98 2.12 7.13
CA ASN A 41 9.26 1.79 6.49
C ASN A 41 10.31 2.86 6.80
N ASN A 42 10.74 2.94 8.06
CA ASN A 42 11.60 4.02 8.55
C ASN A 42 13.10 3.66 8.57
N LYS A 43 13.43 2.37 8.45
CA LYS A 43 14.78 1.85 8.60
C LYS A 43 15.34 1.36 7.27
N GLU A 44 16.50 1.87 6.86
CA GLU A 44 17.19 1.42 5.64
C GLU A 44 17.94 0.10 5.85
N THR A 45 18.64 -0.06 6.98
CA THR A 45 19.37 -1.29 7.29
C THR A 45 18.41 -2.47 7.43
N ASN A 46 18.63 -3.52 6.62
CA ASN A 46 17.76 -4.70 6.57
C ASN A 46 16.28 -4.37 6.33
N ARG A 47 15.98 -3.36 5.50
CA ARG A 47 14.64 -2.81 5.28
C ARG A 47 13.60 -3.84 4.87
N LYS A 48 14.01 -4.95 4.24
CA LYS A 48 13.10 -6.01 3.80
C LYS A 48 12.71 -6.99 4.91
N ASP A 49 13.56 -7.14 5.94
CA ASP A 49 13.40 -8.10 7.04
C ASP A 49 13.21 -7.41 8.40
N SER A 50 13.26 -6.09 8.43
CA SER A 50 13.12 -5.36 9.68
C SER A 50 11.66 -5.35 10.14
N ASP A 51 11.44 -5.62 11.43
CA ASP A 51 10.12 -5.61 12.04
C ASP A 51 9.90 -4.28 12.79
N SER A 52 9.00 -3.46 12.28
CA SER A 52 8.56 -2.21 12.91
C SER A 52 7.53 -2.53 14.00
N ARG A 53 8.02 -2.69 15.23
CA ARG A 53 7.16 -2.96 16.38
C ARG A 53 6.64 -1.66 16.98
N VAL A 54 5.33 -1.49 16.92
CA VAL A 54 4.68 -0.25 17.30
C VAL A 54 3.32 -0.52 17.94
N SER A 55 2.96 0.24 18.97
CA SER A 55 1.63 0.14 19.58
C SER A 55 0.56 0.67 18.61
N GLU A 56 -0.67 0.18 18.74
CA GLU A 56 -1.81 0.63 17.93
C GLU A 56 -1.98 2.16 17.95
N ARG A 57 -1.86 2.76 19.13
CA ARG A 57 -1.95 4.21 19.29
C ARG A 57 -0.86 4.94 18.49
N ALA A 58 0.40 4.55 18.64
CA ALA A 58 1.51 5.17 17.92
C ALA A 58 1.42 4.92 16.42
N LEU A 59 0.96 3.73 16.01
CA LEU A 59 0.73 3.40 14.62
C LEU A 59 -0.27 4.39 13.98
N ARG A 60 -1.43 4.59 14.61
CA ARG A 60 -2.49 5.45 14.08
C ARG A 60 -2.18 6.95 14.18
N GLU A 61 -1.57 7.39 15.28
CA GLU A 61 -1.31 8.82 15.51
C GLU A 61 -0.08 9.35 14.76
N ILE A 62 0.91 8.48 14.47
CA ILE A 62 2.19 8.89 13.87
C ILE A 62 2.43 8.25 12.50
N TYR A 63 2.41 6.91 12.39
CA TYR A 63 2.86 6.21 11.19
C TYR A 63 1.81 6.09 10.08
N LEU A 64 0.54 6.15 10.44
CA LEU A 64 -0.57 6.07 9.48
C LEU A 64 -1.24 7.43 9.23
N LYS A 65 -1.09 8.39 10.14
CA LYS A 65 -1.85 9.65 10.10
C LYS A 65 -1.67 10.44 8.81
N GLN A 66 -0.46 10.54 8.28
CA GLN A 66 -0.20 11.20 7.00
C GLN A 66 -0.90 10.52 5.83
N PHE A 67 -0.94 9.19 5.82
CA PHE A 67 -1.64 8.44 4.78
C PHE A 67 -3.16 8.62 4.89
N GLU A 68 -3.70 8.61 6.11
CA GLU A 68 -5.13 8.88 6.35
C GLU A 68 -5.54 10.24 5.79
N ILE A 69 -4.75 11.29 6.08
CA ILE A 69 -4.99 12.65 5.57
C ILE A 69 -4.97 12.65 4.04
N ILE A 70 -3.96 12.04 3.43
CA ILE A 70 -3.82 12.00 1.96
C ILE A 70 -5.00 11.26 1.34
N VAL A 71 -5.37 10.09 1.87
CA VAL A 71 -6.48 9.29 1.35
C VAL A 71 -7.79 10.07 1.41
N LYS A 72 -8.10 10.65 2.58
CA LYS A 72 -9.38 11.34 2.80
C LYS A 72 -9.48 12.70 2.10
N GLU A 73 -8.37 13.41 1.90
CA GLU A 73 -8.39 14.76 1.35
C GLU A 73 -8.02 14.85 -0.14
N ALA A 74 -7.28 13.88 -0.66
CA ALA A 74 -6.74 13.94 -2.03
C ALA A 74 -7.08 12.72 -2.90
N HIS A 75 -7.63 11.65 -2.34
CA HIS A 75 -8.06 10.45 -3.06
C HIS A 75 -7.01 9.94 -4.07
N PRO A 76 -5.81 9.52 -3.61
CA PRO A 76 -4.75 9.07 -4.50
C PRO A 76 -5.21 7.86 -5.30
N TYR A 77 -4.79 7.77 -6.57
CA TYR A 77 -5.19 6.65 -7.43
C TYR A 77 -4.49 5.36 -7.04
N THR A 78 -3.27 5.46 -6.49
CA THR A 78 -2.52 4.29 -6.05
C THR A 78 -1.79 4.52 -4.72
N ILE A 79 -1.55 3.42 -4.01
CA ILE A 79 -0.69 3.35 -2.82
C ILE A 79 0.28 2.18 -3.00
N MET A 80 1.53 2.36 -2.53
CA MET A 80 2.53 1.31 -2.53
C MET A 80 2.72 0.76 -1.12
N SER A 81 2.49 -0.55 -0.93
CA SER A 81 2.78 -1.24 0.33
C SER A 81 4.29 -1.38 0.54
N SER A 82 4.73 -1.32 1.80
CA SER A 82 6.15 -1.33 2.15
C SER A 82 6.74 -2.73 2.32
N TYR A 83 8.09 -2.82 2.36
CA TYR A 83 8.83 -4.08 2.52
C TYR A 83 8.75 -4.69 3.92
N ASN A 84 8.87 -3.84 4.94
CA ASN A 84 9.09 -4.24 6.32
C ASN A 84 7.95 -5.08 6.89
N LEU A 85 8.27 -5.83 7.95
CA LEU A 85 7.24 -6.35 8.81
C LEU A 85 6.68 -5.20 9.68
N LEU A 86 5.40 -5.29 9.97
CA LEU A 86 4.69 -4.45 10.92
C LEU A 86 4.09 -5.37 11.97
N ASN A 87 4.63 -5.30 13.20
CA ASN A 87 4.23 -6.17 14.31
C ASN A 87 4.24 -7.67 13.92
N GLY A 88 5.27 -8.11 13.20
CA GLY A 88 5.49 -9.51 12.83
C GLY A 88 4.85 -9.97 11.51
N ILE A 89 4.11 -9.10 10.80
CA ILE A 89 3.48 -9.42 9.51
C ILE A 89 4.05 -8.50 8.43
N HIS A 90 4.49 -9.03 7.29
CA HIS A 90 4.89 -8.18 6.18
C HIS A 90 3.77 -7.21 5.80
N ALA A 91 4.10 -5.93 5.64
CA ALA A 91 3.09 -4.92 5.31
C ALA A 91 2.31 -5.27 4.04
N SER A 92 2.98 -5.89 3.06
CA SER A 92 2.35 -6.37 1.82
C SER A 92 1.39 -7.56 2.02
N GLU A 93 1.51 -8.33 3.11
CA GLU A 93 0.62 -9.45 3.46
C GLU A 93 -0.37 -9.10 4.60
N ASN A 94 -0.34 -7.85 5.08
CA ASN A 94 -1.12 -7.44 6.24
C ASN A 94 -2.53 -7.01 5.82
N LYS A 95 -3.49 -7.94 5.94
CA LYS A 95 -4.89 -7.70 5.58
C LYS A 95 -5.54 -6.61 6.43
N GLU A 96 -5.22 -6.55 7.73
CA GLU A 96 -5.74 -5.50 8.62
C GLU A 96 -5.29 -4.12 8.14
N LEU A 97 -4.02 -3.98 7.77
CA LEU A 97 -3.46 -2.74 7.25
C LEU A 97 -4.07 -2.35 5.90
N LEU A 98 -4.06 -3.27 4.92
CA LEU A 98 -4.39 -2.98 3.51
C LEU A 98 -5.88 -3.03 3.20
N THR A 99 -6.64 -3.83 3.93
CA THR A 99 -8.10 -3.92 3.77
C THR A 99 -8.80 -3.22 4.92
N GLY A 100 -8.59 -3.65 6.16
CA GLY A 100 -9.29 -3.10 7.32
C GLY A 100 -9.10 -1.60 7.46
N ILE A 101 -7.86 -1.14 7.65
CA ILE A 101 -7.58 0.28 7.89
C ILE A 101 -7.70 1.09 6.59
N LEU A 102 -6.95 0.70 5.56
CA LEU A 102 -6.85 1.52 4.35
C LEU A 102 -8.19 1.63 3.60
N ARG A 103 -8.91 0.50 3.43
CA ARG A 103 -10.12 0.47 2.60
C ARG A 103 -11.40 0.61 3.43
N ASP A 104 -11.57 -0.20 4.46
CA ASP A 104 -12.83 -0.26 5.18
C ASP A 104 -13.02 0.94 6.11
N GLU A 105 -11.95 1.41 6.80
CA GLU A 105 -12.03 2.58 7.67
C GLU A 105 -11.86 3.91 6.91
N TRP A 106 -10.91 4.00 5.96
CA TRP A 106 -10.61 5.28 5.29
C TRP A 106 -11.29 5.45 3.94
N GLY A 107 -11.87 4.40 3.39
CA GLY A 107 -12.60 4.45 2.11
C GLY A 107 -11.71 4.54 0.88
N PHE A 108 -10.47 4.01 0.95
CA PHE A 108 -9.59 3.99 -0.22
C PHE A 108 -10.14 3.07 -1.32
N ASP A 109 -10.47 3.63 -2.47
CA ASP A 109 -11.03 2.94 -3.63
C ASP A 109 -10.02 2.67 -4.75
N GLY A 110 -8.79 3.15 -4.60
CA GLY A 110 -7.73 3.01 -5.58
C GLY A 110 -7.04 1.64 -5.62
N MET A 111 -5.97 1.56 -6.39
CA MET A 111 -5.14 0.36 -6.55
C MET A 111 -3.99 0.36 -5.53
N VAL A 112 -3.66 -0.81 -4.98
CA VAL A 112 -2.45 -1.02 -4.18
C VAL A 112 -1.44 -1.83 -4.98
N THR A 113 -0.22 -1.32 -5.08
CA THR A 113 0.93 -2.04 -5.61
C THR A 113 1.90 -2.43 -4.49
N THR A 114 2.60 -3.56 -4.63
CA THR A 114 3.72 -3.84 -3.72
C THR A 114 4.92 -2.96 -4.05
N ASP A 115 5.85 -2.81 -3.12
CA ASP A 115 7.21 -2.38 -3.44
C ASP A 115 7.93 -3.47 -4.28
N TRP A 116 9.12 -3.17 -4.86
CA TRP A 116 9.83 -4.07 -5.77
C TRP A 116 10.37 -5.31 -5.08
N TRP A 117 10.02 -6.50 -5.60
CA TRP A 117 10.52 -7.79 -5.08
C TRP A 117 10.29 -7.97 -3.58
N THR A 118 9.05 -7.75 -3.12
CA THR A 118 8.63 -8.13 -1.77
C THR A 118 8.81 -9.64 -1.55
N PHE A 119 9.08 -10.04 -0.31
CA PHE A 119 9.28 -11.45 0.04
C PHE A 119 7.96 -12.20 0.28
N GLY A 120 6.84 -11.49 0.32
CA GLY A 120 5.53 -12.08 0.51
C GLY A 120 5.12 -13.06 -0.58
N GLU A 121 4.34 -14.07 -0.22
CA GLU A 121 3.72 -14.98 -1.16
C GLU A 121 2.67 -14.23 -1.99
N HIS A 122 2.77 -14.30 -3.33
CA HIS A 122 1.94 -13.50 -4.23
C HIS A 122 0.44 -13.60 -3.92
N TYR A 123 -0.07 -14.82 -3.67
CA TYR A 123 -1.48 -15.02 -3.33
C TYR A 123 -1.88 -14.40 -1.98
N ARG A 124 -0.97 -14.41 -0.98
CA ARG A 124 -1.21 -13.78 0.33
C ARG A 124 -1.27 -12.27 0.20
N GLU A 125 -0.35 -11.68 -0.57
CA GLU A 125 -0.35 -10.26 -0.85
C GLU A 125 -1.64 -9.83 -1.57
N THR A 126 -2.09 -10.61 -2.57
CA THR A 126 -3.35 -10.36 -3.27
C THR A 126 -4.57 -10.47 -2.33
N LYS A 127 -4.60 -11.49 -1.46
CA LYS A 127 -5.66 -11.62 -0.45
C LYS A 127 -5.67 -10.49 0.56
N ALA A 128 -4.51 -10.00 0.94
CA ALA A 128 -4.37 -8.87 1.87
C ALA A 128 -4.87 -7.56 1.29
N GLY A 129 -4.84 -7.38 -0.02
CA GLY A 129 -5.36 -6.19 -0.68
C GLY A 129 -4.41 -5.50 -1.66
N ASN A 130 -3.23 -6.08 -1.96
CA ASN A 130 -2.44 -5.65 -3.10
C ASN A 130 -3.09 -6.12 -4.39
N ASP A 131 -3.02 -5.28 -5.40
CA ASP A 131 -3.63 -5.54 -6.71
C ASP A 131 -2.55 -5.86 -7.76
N ILE A 132 -1.33 -5.32 -7.61
CA ILE A 132 -0.17 -5.61 -8.48
C ILE A 132 1.05 -5.97 -7.63
N LYS A 133 1.73 -7.05 -8.01
CA LYS A 133 3.07 -7.39 -7.47
C LYS A 133 4.16 -6.85 -8.38
N MET A 134 5.02 -5.99 -7.85
CA MET A 134 6.17 -5.39 -8.56
C MET A 134 7.46 -6.18 -8.24
N ALA A 135 8.49 -6.20 -9.11
CA ALA A 135 8.60 -5.65 -10.46
C ALA A 135 8.23 -6.67 -11.55
N ALA A 136 8.17 -7.94 -11.22
CA ALA A 136 7.73 -9.01 -12.12
C ALA A 136 6.61 -9.77 -11.43
N GLY A 137 5.47 -9.85 -12.05
CA GLY A 137 4.42 -10.78 -11.65
C GLY A 137 4.87 -12.24 -11.93
N TYR A 138 4.31 -13.13 -11.16
CA TYR A 138 4.49 -14.57 -11.38
C TYR A 138 3.09 -15.17 -11.54
N PRO A 139 2.48 -15.04 -12.74
CA PRO A 139 1.10 -15.49 -12.97
C PRO A 139 0.93 -16.98 -12.69
N GLU A 140 1.98 -17.79 -12.92
CA GLU A 140 1.97 -19.21 -12.63
C GLU A 140 1.77 -19.49 -11.13
N ARG A 141 2.32 -18.66 -10.24
CA ARG A 141 2.15 -18.81 -8.79
C ARG A 141 0.71 -18.50 -8.34
N ILE A 142 0.07 -17.52 -8.97
CA ILE A 142 -1.35 -17.22 -8.71
C ILE A 142 -2.24 -18.35 -9.23
N LYS A 143 -1.95 -18.87 -10.43
CA LYS A 143 -2.67 -20.00 -11.00
C LYS A 143 -2.54 -21.24 -10.13
N GLU A 144 -1.33 -21.60 -9.71
CA GLU A 144 -1.08 -22.73 -8.80
C GLU A 144 -1.80 -22.53 -7.45
N ALA A 145 -1.78 -21.32 -6.88
CA ALA A 145 -2.49 -21.01 -5.64
C ALA A 145 -4.01 -21.15 -5.81
N TYR A 146 -4.56 -20.76 -6.95
CA TYR A 146 -5.97 -20.94 -7.27
C TYR A 146 -6.34 -22.43 -7.42
N GLU A 147 -5.54 -23.21 -8.15
CA GLU A 147 -5.74 -24.66 -8.31
C GLU A 147 -5.68 -25.41 -6.97
N LYS A 148 -4.86 -24.92 -6.02
CA LYS A 148 -4.77 -25.46 -4.65
C LYS A 148 -5.83 -24.91 -3.67
N GLY A 149 -6.69 -24.01 -4.11
CA GLY A 149 -7.72 -23.39 -3.28
C GLY A 149 -7.20 -22.36 -2.26
N PHE A 150 -5.97 -21.84 -2.41
CA PHE A 150 -5.40 -20.83 -1.53
C PHE A 150 -5.89 -19.41 -1.83
N ILE A 151 -6.35 -19.16 -3.05
CA ILE A 151 -6.97 -17.91 -3.47
C ILE A 151 -8.22 -18.23 -4.31
N THR A 152 -9.22 -17.38 -4.24
CA THR A 152 -10.46 -17.55 -5.00
C THR A 152 -10.47 -16.71 -6.28
N GLU A 153 -11.32 -17.09 -7.24
CA GLU A 153 -11.55 -16.30 -8.46
C GLU A 153 -12.04 -14.89 -8.12
N GLU A 154 -12.93 -14.77 -7.12
CA GLU A 154 -13.44 -13.47 -6.68
C GLU A 154 -12.30 -12.54 -6.18
N GLU A 155 -11.33 -13.07 -5.42
CA GLU A 155 -10.18 -12.31 -4.93
C GLU A 155 -9.29 -11.84 -6.08
N ILE A 156 -9.09 -12.68 -7.11
CA ILE A 156 -8.33 -12.31 -8.32
C ILE A 156 -9.09 -11.24 -9.12
N CYS A 157 -10.36 -11.46 -9.37
CA CYS A 157 -11.23 -10.53 -10.12
C CYS A 157 -11.35 -9.16 -9.41
N ARG A 158 -11.36 -9.16 -8.07
CA ARG A 158 -11.37 -7.94 -7.28
C ARG A 158 -10.13 -7.08 -7.57
N SER A 159 -8.94 -7.68 -7.59
CA SER A 159 -7.70 -6.97 -7.92
C SER A 159 -7.69 -6.48 -9.37
N ALA A 160 -8.08 -7.32 -10.31
CA ALA A 160 -8.19 -6.94 -11.73
C ALA A 160 -9.16 -5.77 -11.93
N ARG A 161 -10.32 -5.77 -11.25
CA ARG A 161 -11.30 -4.69 -11.31
C ARG A 161 -10.73 -3.37 -10.81
N ARG A 162 -9.94 -3.38 -9.73
CA ARG A 162 -9.29 -2.17 -9.20
C ARG A 162 -8.28 -1.59 -10.15
N ILE A 163 -7.49 -2.45 -10.83
CA ILE A 163 -6.55 -2.04 -11.87
C ILE A 163 -7.29 -1.38 -13.04
N LEU A 164 -8.36 -2.03 -13.56
CA LEU A 164 -9.18 -1.49 -14.64
C LEU A 164 -9.83 -0.16 -14.27
N ASN A 165 -10.38 -0.04 -13.05
CA ASN A 165 -10.95 1.21 -12.56
C ASN A 165 -9.90 2.33 -12.49
N MET A 166 -8.66 2.03 -12.11
CA MET A 166 -7.58 3.01 -12.10
C MET A 166 -7.24 3.46 -13.51
N ILE A 167 -7.16 2.55 -14.49
CA ILE A 167 -6.92 2.88 -15.90
C ILE A 167 -8.01 3.82 -16.42
N LEU A 168 -9.28 3.50 -16.16
CA LEU A 168 -10.41 4.34 -16.56
C LEU A 168 -10.45 5.72 -15.90
N LYS A 169 -9.77 5.91 -14.77
CA LYS A 169 -9.68 7.23 -14.12
C LYS A 169 -8.68 8.18 -14.77
N ILE A 170 -7.71 7.64 -15.52
CA ILE A 170 -6.65 8.43 -16.17
C ILE A 170 -6.83 8.61 -17.68
N ASP A 171 -7.77 7.89 -18.29
CA ASP A 171 -8.22 8.11 -19.68
C ASP A 171 -9.12 9.36 -19.76
#